data_4944c3f20345b95fa63a761752ca57d9
#
_entry.id   4944c3f20345b95fa63a761752ca57d9
#
_cell.length_a   1.000
_cell.length_b   1.000
_cell.length_c   1.000
_cell.angle_alpha   90.00
_cell.angle_beta   90.00
_cell.angle_gamma   90.00
#
_symmetry.space_group_name_H-M   'P 1'
#
loop_
_entity.id
_entity.type
_entity.pdbx_description
1 polymer ?
#
loop_
_entity_poly.entity_id
_entity_poly.type
_entity_poly.pdbx_seq_one_letter_code
_entity_poly.pdbx_strand_id
1 'polypeptide(L)'
;MGFFDKIKQGLTKTKTKMDAQLTGIFAAYEPGDEELFEDLEETLILADTGVETTTKAIAQLRKAIELKKLRTGAEVKKEFVQILTRILKVQDTMLLLTTQPSVVLVVGVNGVGKTTTIGKLAAQLKKEGNRVLLSAADTFRAAAADQLTVWAQRAGVDIVKHEEGSDPAAVVFDSIQAAKARGTDVVIIDTAGRLHNKTNLMNELNKITRVIRRELPEADIETLMVLDATTGQNGLIQAKQFLDTADLTGIVLTKLDGTAKGGIVFAIANDLQLPVKYVGVGEQIDDLLEFKPAEFVEALLS
;
A
#
# COMPACT_ATOMS: atom_id res chain seq x y z
N MET A 1 10.35 -1.42 19.67
CA MET A 1 10.70 -2.20 18.47
C MET A 1 10.90 -1.24 17.33
N GLY A 2 12.03 -1.27 16.64
CA GLY A 2 12.30 -0.39 15.51
C GLY A 2 11.46 -0.73 14.30
N PHE A 3 11.40 0.18 13.30
CA PHE A 3 10.71 -0.05 12.03
C PHE A 3 11.17 -1.35 11.36
N PHE A 4 12.49 -1.54 11.25
CA PHE A 4 13.09 -2.73 10.61
C PHE A 4 12.69 -4.04 11.31
N ASP A 5 12.62 -4.06 12.64
CA ASP A 5 12.20 -5.24 13.40
C ASP A 5 10.74 -5.60 13.12
N LYS A 6 9.85 -4.59 13.03
CA LYS A 6 8.43 -4.81 12.71
C LYS A 6 8.23 -5.33 11.29
N ILE A 7 8.94 -4.76 10.30
CA ILE A 7 8.92 -5.24 8.91
C ILE A 7 9.43 -6.69 8.85
N LYS A 8 10.56 -6.98 9.49
CA LYS A 8 11.14 -8.32 9.50
C LYS A 8 10.20 -9.34 10.14
N GLN A 9 9.52 -8.97 11.22
CA GLN A 9 8.51 -9.80 11.86
C GLN A 9 7.30 -10.00 10.95
N GLY A 10 6.79 -8.94 10.30
CA GLY A 10 5.69 -9.01 9.35
C GLY A 10 5.99 -9.86 8.12
N LEU A 11 7.24 -9.85 7.65
CA LEU A 11 7.69 -10.65 6.51
C LEU A 11 8.13 -12.07 6.86
N THR A 12 8.04 -12.51 8.12
CA THR A 12 8.59 -13.81 8.55
C THR A 12 8.13 -14.97 7.68
N LYS A 13 6.85 -15.05 7.32
CA LYS A 13 6.31 -16.13 6.49
C LYS A 13 6.86 -16.10 5.06
N THR A 14 6.94 -14.92 4.45
CA THR A 14 7.51 -14.74 3.11
C THR A 14 9.01 -15.03 3.14
N LYS A 15 9.70 -14.46 4.12
CA LYS A 15 11.13 -14.63 4.31
C LYS A 15 11.53 -16.11 4.51
N THR A 16 10.89 -16.84 5.43
CA THR A 16 11.22 -18.24 5.71
C THR A 16 11.17 -19.11 4.45
N LYS A 17 10.22 -18.80 3.53
CA LYS A 17 10.08 -19.52 2.27
C LYS A 17 11.16 -19.13 1.24
N MET A 18 11.54 -17.86 1.16
CA MET A 18 12.47 -17.34 0.17
C MET A 18 13.95 -17.43 0.59
N ASP A 19 14.26 -17.12 1.86
CA ASP A 19 15.64 -16.95 2.32
C ASP A 19 16.47 -18.25 2.25
N ALA A 20 15.88 -19.39 2.63
CA ALA A 20 16.56 -20.68 2.54
C ALA A 20 16.92 -21.04 1.09
N GLN A 21 16.00 -20.77 0.14
CA GLN A 21 16.23 -21.01 -1.28
C GLN A 21 17.27 -20.03 -1.84
N LEU A 22 17.08 -18.72 -1.64
CA LEU A 22 17.97 -17.69 -2.18
C LEU A 22 19.40 -17.79 -1.62
N THR A 23 19.56 -18.13 -0.34
CA THR A 23 20.89 -18.32 0.25
C THR A 23 21.64 -19.47 -0.40
N GLY A 24 20.95 -20.59 -0.67
CA GLY A 24 21.53 -21.74 -1.40
C GLY A 24 21.91 -21.38 -2.83
N ILE A 25 21.01 -20.73 -3.56
CA ILE A 25 21.19 -20.31 -4.95
C ILE A 25 22.45 -19.43 -5.10
N PHE A 26 22.57 -18.37 -4.26
CA PHE A 26 23.74 -17.50 -4.35
C PHE A 26 25.03 -18.15 -3.84
N ALA A 27 24.97 -19.09 -2.90
CA ALA A 27 26.14 -19.80 -2.41
C ALA A 27 26.70 -20.79 -3.45
N ALA A 28 25.84 -21.37 -4.29
CA ALA A 28 26.19 -22.29 -5.35
C ALA A 28 26.68 -21.62 -6.64
N TYR A 29 26.51 -20.31 -6.77
CA TYR A 29 26.78 -19.58 -8.01
C TYR A 29 28.22 -19.72 -8.49
N GLU A 30 28.40 -20.13 -9.76
CA GLU A 30 29.63 -20.09 -10.53
C GLU A 30 29.47 -19.19 -11.79
N PRO A 31 30.53 -18.49 -12.24
CA PRO A 31 30.45 -17.66 -13.44
C PRO A 31 30.05 -18.46 -14.68
N GLY A 32 28.96 -18.04 -15.34
CA GLY A 32 28.43 -18.74 -16.53
C GLY A 32 27.32 -19.74 -16.22
N ASP A 33 26.93 -19.87 -14.97
CA ASP A 33 25.83 -20.73 -14.53
C ASP A 33 24.48 -20.16 -14.93
N GLU A 34 23.74 -20.91 -15.75
CA GLU A 34 22.35 -20.55 -16.15
C GLU A 34 21.32 -21.02 -15.13
N GLU A 35 21.62 -22.03 -14.32
CA GLU A 35 20.74 -22.61 -13.31
C GLU A 35 20.37 -21.54 -12.23
N LEU A 36 21.32 -20.64 -11.90
CA LEU A 36 21.06 -19.48 -11.04
C LEU A 36 19.79 -18.72 -11.45
N PHE A 37 19.63 -18.45 -12.73
CA PHE A 37 18.53 -17.61 -13.22
C PHE A 37 17.19 -18.36 -13.19
N GLU A 38 17.19 -19.65 -13.49
CA GLU A 38 16.01 -20.52 -13.43
C GLU A 38 15.52 -20.64 -11.99
N ASP A 39 16.41 -20.89 -11.05
CA ASP A 39 16.11 -21.00 -9.62
C ASP A 39 15.62 -19.68 -9.02
N LEU A 40 16.23 -18.55 -9.40
CA LEU A 40 15.77 -17.23 -8.98
C LEU A 40 14.39 -16.91 -9.55
N GLU A 41 14.13 -17.25 -10.81
CA GLU A 41 12.83 -17.06 -11.46
C GLU A 41 11.74 -17.84 -10.74
N GLU A 42 11.97 -19.14 -10.48
CA GLU A 42 11.03 -19.97 -9.72
C GLU A 42 10.76 -19.40 -8.33
N THR A 43 11.81 -19.01 -7.61
CA THR A 43 11.69 -18.46 -6.24
C THR A 43 10.86 -17.17 -6.22
N LEU A 44 11.07 -16.27 -7.17
CA LEU A 44 10.31 -15.01 -7.28
C LEU A 44 8.84 -15.25 -7.65
N ILE A 45 8.56 -16.16 -8.58
CA ILE A 45 7.20 -16.52 -8.97
C ILE A 45 6.43 -17.13 -7.79
N LEU A 46 7.08 -18.05 -7.04
CA LEU A 46 6.49 -18.66 -5.84
C LEU A 46 6.21 -17.64 -4.72
N ALA A 47 6.92 -16.52 -4.70
CA ALA A 47 6.68 -15.40 -3.79
C ALA A 47 5.59 -14.43 -4.30
N ASP A 48 4.96 -14.71 -5.43
CA ASP A 48 3.90 -13.90 -6.07
C ASP A 48 4.39 -12.56 -6.68
N THR A 49 5.69 -12.49 -7.07
CA THR A 49 6.29 -11.30 -7.70
C THR A 49 5.68 -10.99 -9.08
N GLY A 50 5.03 -11.98 -9.70
CA GLY A 50 4.48 -11.88 -11.05
C GLY A 50 5.52 -12.15 -12.16
N VAL A 51 5.06 -12.75 -13.25
CA VAL A 51 5.95 -13.22 -14.33
C VAL A 51 6.70 -12.06 -14.99
N GLU A 52 6.00 -10.99 -15.36
CA GLU A 52 6.60 -9.83 -16.04
C GLU A 52 7.70 -9.17 -15.19
N THR A 53 7.41 -8.93 -13.92
CA THR A 53 8.37 -8.32 -12.99
C THR A 53 9.57 -9.23 -12.74
N THR A 54 9.34 -10.53 -12.61
CA THR A 54 10.39 -11.54 -12.45
C THR A 54 11.31 -11.56 -13.66
N THR A 55 10.76 -11.70 -14.87
CA THR A 55 11.54 -11.69 -16.12
C THR A 55 12.38 -10.42 -16.26
N LYS A 56 11.79 -9.26 -15.91
CA LYS A 56 12.51 -7.98 -15.93
C LYS A 56 13.67 -7.93 -14.92
N ALA A 57 13.47 -8.45 -13.72
CA ALA A 57 14.51 -8.50 -12.68
C ALA A 57 15.67 -9.40 -13.09
N ILE A 58 15.35 -10.61 -13.60
CA ILE A 58 16.33 -11.59 -14.07
C ILE A 58 17.13 -11.05 -15.26
N ALA A 59 16.47 -10.46 -16.26
CA ALA A 59 17.16 -9.85 -17.41
C ALA A 59 18.13 -8.73 -16.98
N GLN A 60 17.74 -7.89 -16.00
CA GLN A 60 18.62 -6.86 -15.46
C GLN A 60 19.81 -7.47 -14.71
N LEU A 61 19.61 -8.55 -13.94
CA LEU A 61 20.67 -9.23 -13.22
C LEU A 61 21.68 -9.86 -14.18
N ARG A 62 21.20 -10.57 -15.19
CA ARG A 62 22.03 -11.17 -16.24
C ARG A 62 22.94 -10.13 -16.90
N LYS A 63 22.36 -9.01 -17.34
CA LYS A 63 23.11 -7.90 -17.92
C LYS A 63 24.11 -7.28 -16.93
N ALA A 64 23.75 -7.16 -15.65
CA ALA A 64 24.63 -6.59 -14.64
C ALA A 64 25.84 -7.51 -14.35
N ILE A 65 25.64 -8.83 -14.30
CA ILE A 65 26.71 -9.82 -14.13
C ILE A 65 27.76 -9.67 -15.26
N GLU A 66 27.31 -9.62 -16.52
CA GLU A 66 28.19 -9.44 -17.67
C GLU A 66 28.96 -8.13 -17.66
N LEU A 67 28.23 -7.00 -17.49
CA LEU A 67 28.81 -5.65 -17.54
C LEU A 67 29.78 -5.36 -16.38
N LYS A 68 29.42 -5.79 -15.17
CA LYS A 68 30.21 -5.55 -13.95
C LYS A 68 31.20 -6.65 -13.68
N LYS A 69 31.20 -7.74 -14.47
CA LYS A 69 32.05 -8.92 -14.32
C LYS A 69 31.98 -9.52 -12.92
N LEU A 70 30.76 -9.67 -12.39
CA LEU A 70 30.54 -10.24 -11.06
C LEU A 70 30.94 -11.72 -11.06
N ARG A 71 31.73 -12.14 -10.07
CA ARG A 71 32.30 -13.50 -10.03
C ARG A 71 31.91 -14.30 -8.80
N THR A 72 31.35 -13.66 -7.78
CA THR A 72 30.97 -14.32 -6.53
C THR A 72 29.49 -14.18 -6.27
N GLY A 73 28.88 -15.19 -5.64
CA GLY A 73 27.46 -15.14 -5.27
C GLY A 73 27.12 -13.96 -4.36
N ALA A 74 28.06 -13.53 -3.51
CA ALA A 74 27.87 -12.35 -2.67
C ALA A 74 27.74 -11.05 -3.49
N GLU A 75 28.54 -10.88 -4.55
CA GLU A 75 28.42 -9.74 -5.47
C GLU A 75 27.12 -9.79 -6.25
N VAL A 76 26.73 -10.97 -6.72
CA VAL A 76 25.47 -11.18 -7.45
C VAL A 76 24.26 -10.91 -6.54
N LYS A 77 24.25 -11.41 -5.29
CA LYS A 77 23.19 -11.12 -4.29
C LYS A 77 23.09 -9.62 -4.06
N LYS A 78 24.20 -8.93 -3.87
CA LYS A 78 24.19 -7.47 -3.65
C LYS A 78 23.60 -6.71 -4.83
N GLU A 79 23.95 -7.09 -6.06
CA GLU A 79 23.37 -6.47 -7.26
C GLU A 79 21.88 -6.77 -7.39
N PHE A 80 21.47 -7.99 -7.09
CA PHE A 80 20.07 -8.41 -7.11
C PHE A 80 19.21 -7.58 -6.14
N VAL A 81 19.69 -7.35 -4.91
CA VAL A 81 19.08 -6.45 -3.92
C VAL A 81 18.90 -5.04 -4.49
N GLN A 82 19.92 -4.51 -5.20
CA GLN A 82 19.85 -3.19 -5.82
C GLN A 82 18.82 -3.14 -6.96
N ILE A 83 18.73 -4.20 -7.76
CA ILE A 83 17.75 -4.30 -8.85
C ILE A 83 16.33 -4.31 -8.29
N LEU A 84 16.05 -5.16 -7.30
CA LEU A 84 14.75 -5.22 -6.64
C LEU A 84 14.37 -3.89 -5.97
N THR A 85 15.32 -3.25 -5.31
CA THR A 85 15.10 -1.92 -4.71
C THR A 85 14.75 -0.87 -5.78
N ARG A 86 15.39 -0.90 -6.95
CA ARG A 86 15.08 0.00 -8.07
C ARG A 86 13.69 -0.23 -8.65
N ILE A 87 13.24 -1.48 -8.73
CA ILE A 87 11.88 -1.82 -9.18
C ILE A 87 10.82 -1.20 -8.26
N LEU A 88 11.07 -1.18 -6.95
CA LEU A 88 10.15 -0.60 -5.97
C LEU A 88 10.16 0.95 -5.93
N LYS A 89 11.21 1.59 -6.45
CA LYS A 89 11.32 3.06 -6.49
C LYS A 89 10.63 3.63 -7.72
N VAL A 90 9.30 3.57 -7.76
CA VAL A 90 8.52 4.10 -8.90
C VAL A 90 8.36 5.62 -8.79
N GLN A 91 7.93 6.10 -7.63
CA GLN A 91 7.68 7.52 -7.31
C GLN A 91 7.95 7.77 -5.82
N ASP A 92 7.68 8.99 -5.35
CA ASP A 92 7.76 9.32 -3.94
C ASP A 92 6.74 8.51 -3.12
N THR A 93 7.21 7.87 -2.05
CA THR A 93 6.38 7.08 -1.14
C THR A 93 5.73 7.90 -0.04
N MET A 94 6.11 9.16 0.15
CA MET A 94 5.53 10.04 1.16
C MET A 94 4.13 10.52 0.75
N LEU A 95 3.28 10.82 1.75
CA LEU A 95 2.04 11.53 1.51
C LEU A 95 2.33 13.02 1.25
N LEU A 96 1.67 13.58 0.25
CA LEU A 96 1.68 15.02 0.00
C LEU A 96 0.52 15.66 0.78
N LEU A 97 0.82 16.30 1.90
CA LEU A 97 -0.16 16.91 2.82
C LEU A 97 0.30 18.32 3.21
N THR A 98 0.51 19.20 2.20
CA THR A 98 1.06 20.56 2.42
C THR A 98 -0.01 21.63 2.56
N THR A 99 -1.26 21.32 2.19
CA THR A 99 -2.41 22.24 2.27
C THR A 99 -3.23 22.02 3.55
N GLN A 100 -4.06 23.00 3.88
CA GLN A 100 -4.92 22.97 5.09
C GLN A 100 -6.36 23.33 4.73
N PRO A 101 -7.27 22.33 4.70
CA PRO A 101 -7.00 20.91 4.88
C PRO A 101 -6.44 20.26 3.62
N SER A 102 -5.58 19.25 3.80
CA SER A 102 -5.31 18.22 2.80
C SER A 102 -6.33 17.08 2.91
N VAL A 103 -6.52 16.29 1.85
CA VAL A 103 -7.50 15.21 1.82
C VAL A 103 -6.82 13.88 1.51
N VAL A 104 -7.15 12.84 2.30
CA VAL A 104 -6.78 11.45 2.02
C VAL A 104 -8.05 10.66 1.75
N LEU A 105 -8.29 10.31 0.49
CA LEU A 105 -9.40 9.46 0.07
C LEU A 105 -8.95 8.00 0.07
N VAL A 106 -9.61 7.14 0.85
CA VAL A 106 -9.24 5.72 0.98
C VAL A 106 -10.24 4.86 0.25
N VAL A 107 -9.75 4.13 -0.77
CA VAL A 107 -10.56 3.28 -1.64
C VAL A 107 -10.09 1.82 -1.59
N GLY A 108 -10.90 0.90 -2.12
CA GLY A 108 -10.59 -0.53 -2.17
C GLY A 108 -11.80 -1.40 -1.87
N VAL A 109 -11.72 -2.71 -2.11
CA VAL A 109 -12.83 -3.64 -1.91
C VAL A 109 -13.14 -3.85 -0.42
N ASN A 110 -14.28 -4.47 -0.12
CA ASN A 110 -14.63 -4.80 1.26
C ASN A 110 -13.69 -5.88 1.83
N GLY A 111 -13.33 -5.76 3.11
CA GLY A 111 -12.49 -6.74 3.83
C GLY A 111 -10.98 -6.59 3.67
N VAL A 112 -10.50 -5.68 2.83
CA VAL A 112 -9.06 -5.44 2.64
C VAL A 112 -8.40 -4.64 3.78
N GLY A 113 -9.19 -4.09 4.71
CA GLY A 113 -8.63 -3.35 5.86
C GLY A 113 -8.68 -1.83 5.74
N LYS A 114 -9.55 -1.24 4.88
CA LYS A 114 -9.69 0.23 4.74
C LYS A 114 -9.88 0.95 6.06
N THR A 115 -10.95 0.62 6.79
CA THR A 115 -11.31 1.27 8.07
C THR A 115 -10.21 1.14 9.12
N THR A 116 -9.55 -0.02 9.18
CA THR A 116 -8.39 -0.25 10.05
C THR A 116 -7.19 0.62 9.64
N THR A 117 -6.91 0.69 8.34
CA THR A 117 -5.85 1.55 7.79
C THR A 117 -6.09 3.01 8.12
N ILE A 118 -7.33 3.50 7.94
CA ILE A 118 -7.73 4.88 8.26
C ILE A 118 -7.48 5.18 9.74
N GLY A 119 -7.90 4.28 10.64
CA GLY A 119 -7.70 4.48 12.08
C GLY A 119 -6.22 4.54 12.48
N LYS A 120 -5.39 3.68 11.90
CA LYS A 120 -3.94 3.67 12.15
C LYS A 120 -3.25 4.90 11.57
N LEU A 121 -3.59 5.28 10.34
CA LEU A 121 -3.07 6.48 9.68
C LEU A 121 -3.45 7.75 10.46
N ALA A 122 -4.70 7.84 10.91
CA ALA A 122 -5.16 8.96 11.72
C ALA A 122 -4.37 9.10 13.03
N ALA A 123 -4.09 7.98 13.70
CA ALA A 123 -3.29 7.96 14.93
C ALA A 123 -1.85 8.42 14.67
N GLN A 124 -1.26 7.98 13.56
CA GLN A 124 0.09 8.36 13.15
C GLN A 124 0.17 9.86 12.85
N LEU A 125 -0.70 10.38 11.97
CA LEU A 125 -0.73 11.80 11.62
C LEU A 125 -1.00 12.70 12.83
N LYS A 126 -1.87 12.26 13.75
CA LYS A 126 -2.08 12.99 15.00
C LYS A 126 -0.83 13.02 15.88
N LYS A 127 -0.11 11.90 15.98
CA LYS A 127 1.16 11.83 16.72
C LYS A 127 2.23 12.75 16.14
N GLU A 128 2.18 12.99 14.84
CA GLU A 128 3.03 13.94 14.11
C GLU A 128 2.60 15.41 14.30
N GLY A 129 1.51 15.65 15.02
CA GLY A 129 1.04 16.99 15.39
C GLY A 129 -0.10 17.50 14.51
N ASN A 130 -0.62 16.72 13.56
CA ASN A 130 -1.73 17.14 12.71
C ASN A 130 -3.08 17.07 13.43
N ARG A 131 -3.96 18.01 13.15
CA ARG A 131 -5.37 17.94 13.48
C ARG A 131 -6.09 17.14 12.39
N VAL A 132 -6.57 15.96 12.76
CA VAL A 132 -7.17 15.00 11.82
C VAL A 132 -8.68 14.91 12.05
N LEU A 133 -9.43 14.87 10.94
CA LEU A 133 -10.88 14.62 10.93
C LEU A 133 -11.16 13.39 10.07
N LEU A 134 -11.95 12.44 10.58
CA LEU A 134 -12.44 11.30 9.81
C LEU A 134 -13.81 11.58 9.19
N SER A 135 -14.02 11.15 7.97
CA SER A 135 -15.30 11.22 7.24
C SER A 135 -15.80 9.80 6.96
N ALA A 136 -16.95 9.42 7.56
CA ALA A 136 -17.56 8.11 7.43
C ALA A 136 -18.45 8.05 6.18
N ALA A 137 -17.85 8.03 4.98
CA ALA A 137 -18.59 8.02 3.72
C ALA A 137 -18.95 6.60 3.22
N ASP A 138 -18.60 5.51 3.92
CA ASP A 138 -19.22 4.17 3.71
C ASP A 138 -20.59 4.13 4.40
N THR A 139 -21.57 4.85 3.87
CA THR A 139 -22.90 5.03 4.44
C THR A 139 -23.83 3.82 4.25
N PHE A 140 -23.42 2.86 3.43
CA PHE A 140 -24.21 1.67 3.16
C PHE A 140 -24.06 0.57 4.22
N ARG A 141 -23.11 0.72 5.13
CA ARG A 141 -22.79 -0.26 6.15
C ARG A 141 -22.76 0.42 7.52
N ALA A 142 -23.84 0.30 8.28
CA ALA A 142 -23.91 0.81 9.65
C ALA A 142 -22.71 0.38 10.49
N ALA A 143 -22.35 -0.90 10.41
CA ALA A 143 -21.17 -1.45 11.12
C ALA A 143 -19.85 -0.80 10.70
N ALA A 144 -19.72 -0.25 9.48
CA ALA A 144 -18.49 0.45 9.06
C ALA A 144 -18.36 1.80 9.75
N ALA A 145 -19.44 2.58 9.83
CA ALA A 145 -19.44 3.86 10.54
C ALA A 145 -19.18 3.70 12.06
N ASP A 146 -19.72 2.64 12.66
CA ASP A 146 -19.48 2.33 14.07
C ASP A 146 -18.03 1.87 14.29
N GLN A 147 -17.50 1.02 13.41
CA GLN A 147 -16.10 0.61 13.45
C GLN A 147 -15.16 1.81 13.31
N LEU A 148 -15.44 2.73 12.38
CA LEU A 148 -14.66 3.94 12.20
C LEU A 148 -14.74 4.86 13.43
N THR A 149 -15.90 4.91 14.09
CA THR A 149 -16.09 5.65 15.35
C THR A 149 -15.19 5.10 16.46
N VAL A 150 -15.08 3.78 16.59
CA VAL A 150 -14.15 3.15 17.56
C VAL A 150 -12.69 3.51 17.25
N TRP A 151 -12.30 3.52 15.96
CA TRP A 151 -10.97 3.94 15.56
C TRP A 151 -10.72 5.43 15.82
N ALA A 152 -11.70 6.31 15.55
CA ALA A 152 -11.62 7.74 15.87
C ALA A 152 -11.35 7.97 17.37
N GLN A 153 -12.08 7.25 18.24
CA GLN A 153 -11.87 7.30 19.68
C GLN A 153 -10.47 6.81 20.10
N ARG A 154 -10.01 5.68 19.53
CA ARG A 154 -8.67 5.13 19.83
C ARG A 154 -7.55 6.07 19.37
N ALA A 155 -7.70 6.68 18.20
CA ALA A 155 -6.75 7.65 17.67
C ALA A 155 -6.90 9.03 18.36
N GLY A 156 -8.04 9.27 19.04
CA GLY A 156 -8.37 10.53 19.69
C GLY A 156 -8.60 11.65 18.68
N VAL A 157 -9.20 11.37 17.52
CA VAL A 157 -9.52 12.32 16.45
C VAL A 157 -11.02 12.50 16.30
N ASP A 158 -11.43 13.61 15.67
CA ASP A 158 -12.84 13.89 15.38
C ASP A 158 -13.35 13.02 14.22
N ILE A 159 -14.66 12.81 14.18
CA ILE A 159 -15.36 12.10 13.10
C ILE A 159 -16.65 12.83 12.73
N VAL A 160 -16.94 12.85 11.41
CA VAL A 160 -18.25 13.23 10.86
C VAL A 160 -18.88 11.99 10.26
N LYS A 161 -20.13 11.71 10.66
CA LYS A 161 -20.94 10.60 10.16
C LYS A 161 -22.40 11.01 10.04
N HIS A 162 -23.12 10.38 9.12
CA HIS A 162 -24.57 10.52 8.96
C HIS A 162 -25.26 9.19 9.26
N GLU A 163 -26.59 9.20 9.16
CA GLU A 163 -27.40 7.98 9.26
C GLU A 163 -27.12 7.02 8.08
N GLU A 164 -27.35 5.73 8.30
CA GLU A 164 -27.23 4.71 7.27
C GLU A 164 -28.08 5.05 6.04
N GLY A 165 -27.55 4.85 4.85
CA GLY A 165 -28.20 5.16 3.58
C GLY A 165 -28.14 6.62 3.14
N SER A 166 -27.49 7.50 3.91
CA SER A 166 -27.23 8.88 3.49
C SER A 166 -26.34 8.93 2.24
N ASP A 167 -26.40 10.04 1.50
CA ASP A 167 -25.52 10.25 0.34
C ASP A 167 -24.05 10.42 0.81
N PRO A 168 -23.12 9.54 0.38
CA PRO A 168 -21.71 9.63 0.73
C PRO A 168 -21.10 11.01 0.43
N ALA A 169 -21.48 11.62 -0.69
CA ALA A 169 -20.98 12.94 -1.07
C ALA A 169 -21.46 14.06 -0.14
N ALA A 170 -22.64 13.92 0.50
CA ALA A 170 -23.12 14.86 1.50
C ALA A 170 -22.31 14.74 2.80
N VAL A 171 -21.95 13.51 3.22
CA VAL A 171 -21.07 13.30 4.38
C VAL A 171 -19.71 13.96 4.15
N VAL A 172 -19.14 13.79 2.95
CA VAL A 172 -17.86 14.41 2.57
C VAL A 172 -17.96 15.93 2.56
N PHE A 173 -19.05 16.48 2.02
CA PHE A 173 -19.28 17.91 2.04
C PHE A 173 -19.28 18.46 3.47
N ASP A 174 -20.09 17.88 4.37
CA ASP A 174 -20.17 18.32 5.77
C ASP A 174 -18.84 18.12 6.51
N SER A 175 -18.10 17.06 6.19
CA SER A 175 -16.76 16.83 6.73
C SER A 175 -15.79 17.94 6.34
N ILE A 176 -15.82 18.39 5.08
CA ILE A 176 -15.00 19.50 4.58
C ILE A 176 -15.41 20.84 5.26
N GLN A 177 -16.71 21.09 5.40
CA GLN A 177 -17.18 22.31 6.10
C GLN A 177 -16.74 22.30 7.57
N ALA A 178 -16.87 21.16 8.25
CA ALA A 178 -16.39 20.99 9.62
C ALA A 178 -14.85 21.17 9.71
N ALA A 179 -14.10 20.64 8.76
CA ALA A 179 -12.65 20.78 8.70
C ALA A 179 -12.21 22.24 8.56
N LYS A 180 -12.84 22.98 7.65
CA LYS A 180 -12.60 24.44 7.49
C LYS A 180 -12.89 25.21 8.78
N ALA A 181 -14.04 24.93 9.40
CA ALA A 181 -14.45 25.64 10.62
C ALA A 181 -13.54 25.35 11.82
N ARG A 182 -12.96 24.15 11.90
CA ARG A 182 -12.12 23.70 13.02
C ARG A 182 -10.62 23.91 12.76
N GLY A 183 -10.24 24.38 11.58
CA GLY A 183 -8.84 24.50 11.16
C GLY A 183 -8.13 23.14 11.13
N THR A 184 -8.81 22.11 10.65
CA THR A 184 -8.26 20.75 10.49
C THR A 184 -7.13 20.74 9.46
N ASP A 185 -6.08 19.97 9.71
CA ASP A 185 -4.94 19.87 8.79
C ASP A 185 -5.18 18.77 7.74
N VAL A 186 -5.77 17.63 8.16
CA VAL A 186 -6.01 16.48 7.26
C VAL A 186 -7.41 15.90 7.46
N VAL A 187 -8.15 15.72 6.36
CA VAL A 187 -9.42 14.97 6.32
C VAL A 187 -9.17 13.59 5.70
N ILE A 188 -9.47 12.51 6.43
CA ILE A 188 -9.38 11.15 5.91
C ILE A 188 -10.78 10.61 5.66
N ILE A 189 -11.07 10.17 4.43
CA ILE A 189 -12.39 9.75 3.97
C ILE A 189 -12.42 8.24 3.79
N ASP A 190 -13.29 7.53 4.55
CA ASP A 190 -13.61 6.11 4.34
C ASP A 190 -14.70 5.99 3.27
N THR A 191 -14.51 5.11 2.29
CA THR A 191 -15.45 4.90 1.19
C THR A 191 -15.99 3.47 1.15
N ALA A 192 -17.14 3.27 0.51
CA ALA A 192 -17.67 1.96 0.21
C ALA A 192 -16.69 1.14 -0.66
N GLY A 193 -16.77 -0.19 -0.57
CA GLY A 193 -15.91 -1.11 -1.32
C GLY A 193 -16.66 -2.18 -2.11
N ARG A 194 -17.83 -1.85 -2.66
CA ARG A 194 -18.72 -2.80 -3.35
C ARG A 194 -18.36 -3.01 -4.82
N LEU A 195 -17.23 -3.66 -5.08
CA LEU A 195 -16.74 -3.86 -6.46
C LEU A 195 -17.66 -4.72 -7.32
N HIS A 196 -18.50 -5.58 -6.74
CA HIS A 196 -19.50 -6.35 -7.48
C HIS A 196 -20.55 -5.47 -8.17
N ASN A 197 -20.72 -4.21 -7.73
CA ASN A 197 -21.49 -3.18 -8.42
C ASN A 197 -20.56 -2.05 -8.86
N LYS A 198 -19.62 -2.39 -9.75
CA LYS A 198 -18.51 -1.51 -10.20
C LYS A 198 -19.01 -0.15 -10.66
N THR A 199 -20.05 -0.11 -11.51
CA THR A 199 -20.55 1.14 -12.08
C THR A 199 -21.04 2.11 -11.00
N ASN A 200 -21.81 1.60 -10.02
CA ASN A 200 -22.34 2.44 -8.94
C ASN A 200 -21.21 2.94 -8.04
N LEU A 201 -20.25 2.07 -7.69
CA LEU A 201 -19.09 2.45 -6.88
C LEU A 201 -18.26 3.55 -7.58
N MET A 202 -18.01 3.41 -8.87
CA MET A 202 -17.24 4.39 -9.64
C MET A 202 -17.98 5.74 -9.77
N ASN A 203 -19.31 5.71 -9.96
CA ASN A 203 -20.13 6.92 -9.96
C ASN A 203 -20.11 7.63 -8.60
N GLU A 204 -20.13 6.87 -7.50
CA GLU A 204 -20.03 7.41 -6.15
C GLU A 204 -18.67 8.05 -5.90
N LEU A 205 -17.56 7.36 -6.22
CA LEU A 205 -16.22 7.91 -6.10
C LEU A 205 -16.03 9.19 -6.93
N ASN A 206 -16.52 9.20 -8.16
CA ASN A 206 -16.50 10.40 -9.02
C ASN A 206 -17.31 11.55 -8.42
N LYS A 207 -18.44 11.28 -7.75
CA LYS A 207 -19.24 12.30 -7.08
C LYS A 207 -18.49 12.87 -5.88
N ILE A 208 -17.90 12.01 -5.06
CA ILE A 208 -17.05 12.40 -3.92
C ILE A 208 -15.89 13.28 -4.39
N THR A 209 -15.13 12.84 -5.37
CA THR A 209 -13.99 13.59 -5.92
C THR A 209 -14.40 14.96 -6.45
N ARG A 210 -15.55 15.05 -7.14
CA ARG A 210 -16.11 16.34 -7.59
C ARG A 210 -16.44 17.28 -6.43
N VAL A 211 -17.01 16.75 -5.35
CA VAL A 211 -17.28 17.55 -4.14
C VAL A 211 -15.99 18.05 -3.53
N ILE A 212 -14.99 17.19 -3.36
CA ILE A 212 -13.68 17.57 -2.80
C ILE A 212 -13.06 18.69 -3.64
N ARG A 213 -12.95 18.52 -4.96
CA ARG A 213 -12.33 19.51 -5.86
C ARG A 213 -13.10 20.83 -5.91
N ARG A 214 -14.44 20.79 -5.79
CA ARG A 214 -15.26 22.00 -5.73
C ARG A 214 -15.06 22.77 -4.45
N GLU A 215 -15.05 22.09 -3.32
CA GLU A 215 -14.95 22.70 -1.99
C GLU A 215 -13.52 23.10 -1.63
N LEU A 216 -12.54 22.39 -2.17
CA LEU A 216 -11.10 22.51 -1.89
C LEU A 216 -10.29 22.47 -3.20
N PRO A 217 -10.39 23.49 -4.07
CA PRO A 217 -9.78 23.46 -5.41
C PRO A 217 -8.24 23.39 -5.38
N GLU A 218 -7.62 23.92 -4.34
CA GLU A 218 -6.15 23.97 -4.19
C GLU A 218 -5.60 22.92 -3.20
N ALA A 219 -6.45 22.00 -2.71
CA ALA A 219 -6.00 21.02 -1.72
C ALA A 219 -5.15 19.93 -2.34
N ASP A 220 -4.16 19.50 -1.57
CA ASP A 220 -3.50 18.21 -1.82
C ASP A 220 -4.51 17.08 -1.60
N ILE A 221 -4.66 16.24 -2.61
CA ILE A 221 -5.57 15.08 -2.57
C ILE A 221 -4.74 13.81 -2.80
N GLU A 222 -4.64 13.00 -1.76
CA GLU A 222 -4.09 11.65 -1.85
C GLU A 222 -5.22 10.64 -1.96
N THR A 223 -5.22 9.85 -3.02
CA THR A 223 -6.17 8.75 -3.21
C THR A 223 -5.42 7.43 -2.99
N LEU A 224 -5.60 6.84 -1.83
CA LEU A 224 -4.92 5.62 -1.43
C LEU A 224 -5.80 4.39 -1.67
N MET A 225 -5.31 3.48 -2.50
CA MET A 225 -5.95 2.19 -2.64
C MET A 225 -5.40 1.19 -1.62
N VAL A 226 -6.30 0.59 -0.84
CA VAL A 226 -5.95 -0.46 0.11
C VAL A 226 -6.10 -1.82 -0.55
N LEU A 227 -5.04 -2.62 -0.49
CA LEU A 227 -4.96 -3.98 -1.02
C LEU A 227 -4.59 -4.96 0.10
N ASP A 228 -5.16 -6.15 0.04
CA ASP A 228 -4.83 -7.26 0.94
C ASP A 228 -3.73 -8.13 0.29
N ALA A 229 -2.54 -8.17 0.89
CA ALA A 229 -1.40 -8.94 0.38
C ALA A 229 -1.70 -10.44 0.26
N THR A 230 -2.62 -10.97 1.06
CA THR A 230 -2.98 -12.41 1.02
C THR A 230 -3.69 -12.79 -0.28
N THR A 231 -4.28 -11.83 -0.99
CA THR A 231 -4.98 -12.05 -2.26
C THR A 231 -4.02 -12.22 -3.45
N GLY A 232 -2.75 -11.80 -3.31
CA GLY A 232 -1.74 -11.94 -4.34
C GLY A 232 -2.16 -11.27 -5.66
N GLN A 233 -1.93 -11.94 -6.79
CA GLN A 233 -2.26 -11.43 -8.14
C GLN A 233 -3.74 -11.02 -8.32
N ASN A 234 -4.68 -11.61 -7.58
CA ASN A 234 -6.08 -11.18 -7.62
C ASN A 234 -6.25 -9.75 -7.09
N GLY A 235 -5.47 -9.33 -6.08
CA GLY A 235 -5.44 -7.96 -5.61
C GLY A 235 -4.97 -6.97 -6.68
N LEU A 236 -3.96 -7.36 -7.47
CA LEU A 236 -3.46 -6.57 -8.60
C LEU A 236 -4.53 -6.37 -9.69
N ILE A 237 -5.28 -7.42 -10.02
CA ILE A 237 -6.42 -7.33 -10.97
C ILE A 237 -7.47 -6.35 -10.46
N GLN A 238 -7.78 -6.40 -9.16
CA GLN A 238 -8.72 -5.44 -8.54
C GLN A 238 -8.17 -4.00 -8.64
N ALA A 239 -6.88 -3.81 -8.36
CA ALA A 239 -6.26 -2.49 -8.45
C ALA A 239 -6.35 -1.89 -9.85
N LYS A 240 -6.07 -2.67 -10.89
CA LYS A 240 -6.21 -2.25 -12.29
C LYS A 240 -7.62 -1.73 -12.62
N GLN A 241 -8.66 -2.26 -11.97
CA GLN A 241 -10.04 -1.79 -12.19
C GLN A 241 -10.33 -0.41 -11.57
N PHE A 242 -9.60 -0.02 -10.52
CA PHE A 242 -9.72 1.31 -9.90
C PHE A 242 -8.88 2.37 -10.62
N LEU A 243 -7.76 1.98 -11.25
CA LEU A 243 -6.88 2.91 -11.98
C LEU A 243 -7.62 3.73 -13.04
N ASP A 244 -8.55 3.09 -13.75
CA ASP A 244 -9.28 3.73 -14.86
C ASP A 244 -10.28 4.82 -14.37
N THR A 245 -10.56 4.88 -13.07
CA THR A 245 -11.68 5.68 -12.57
C THR A 245 -11.32 6.56 -11.37
N ALA A 246 -10.37 6.14 -10.56
CA ALA A 246 -9.88 6.90 -9.41
C ALA A 246 -8.45 7.36 -9.70
N ASP A 247 -8.21 8.66 -9.51
CA ASP A 247 -6.85 9.24 -9.61
C ASP A 247 -6.00 8.73 -8.44
N LEU A 248 -5.59 7.46 -8.51
CA LEU A 248 -4.80 6.83 -7.45
C LEU A 248 -3.42 7.46 -7.35
N THR A 249 -3.00 7.83 -6.15
CA THR A 249 -1.68 8.41 -5.87
C THR A 249 -0.77 7.43 -5.13
N GLY A 250 -1.30 6.34 -4.61
CA GLY A 250 -0.51 5.33 -3.91
C GLY A 250 -1.31 4.14 -3.41
N ILE A 251 -0.57 3.15 -2.97
CA ILE A 251 -1.08 1.88 -2.46
C ILE A 251 -0.77 1.74 -0.97
N VAL A 252 -1.73 1.20 -0.22
CA VAL A 252 -1.51 0.66 1.12
C VAL A 252 -1.67 -0.85 1.05
N LEU A 253 -0.64 -1.59 1.36
CA LEU A 253 -0.66 -3.05 1.34
C LEU A 253 -0.82 -3.60 2.76
N THR A 254 -1.93 -4.27 3.04
CA THR A 254 -2.27 -4.80 4.37
C THR A 254 -1.97 -6.29 4.50
N LYS A 255 -1.97 -6.81 5.73
CA LYS A 255 -1.88 -8.24 6.07
C LYS A 255 -0.60 -8.93 5.57
N LEU A 256 0.50 -8.19 5.48
CA LEU A 256 1.80 -8.76 5.10
C LEU A 256 2.28 -9.86 6.07
N ASP A 257 1.93 -9.75 7.35
CA ASP A 257 2.20 -10.74 8.40
C ASP A 257 1.44 -12.06 8.22
N GLY A 258 0.36 -12.02 7.45
CA GLY A 258 -0.51 -13.17 7.15
C GLY A 258 -0.05 -14.05 5.99
N THR A 259 0.89 -13.59 5.14
CA THR A 259 1.14 -14.21 3.83
C THR A 259 2.59 -14.60 3.59
N ALA A 260 2.79 -15.63 2.74
CA ALA A 260 4.07 -15.95 2.11
C ALA A 260 4.24 -15.30 0.71
N LYS A 261 3.30 -14.43 0.33
CA LYS A 261 3.20 -13.79 -0.99
C LYS A 261 3.64 -12.31 -0.96
N GLY A 262 4.60 -11.98 -0.12
CA GLY A 262 5.11 -10.60 0.02
C GLY A 262 5.73 -10.02 -1.26
N GLY A 263 6.08 -10.87 -2.23
CA GLY A 263 6.56 -10.47 -3.55
C GLY A 263 5.53 -9.69 -4.38
N ILE A 264 4.25 -9.74 -4.04
CA ILE A 264 3.20 -8.93 -4.70
C ILE A 264 3.53 -7.43 -4.70
N VAL A 265 4.30 -6.94 -3.74
CA VAL A 265 4.79 -5.55 -3.69
C VAL A 265 5.51 -5.16 -4.98
N PHE A 266 6.35 -6.06 -5.52
CA PHE A 266 7.09 -5.81 -6.76
C PHE A 266 6.17 -5.76 -7.98
N ALA A 267 5.19 -6.66 -8.06
CA ALA A 267 4.19 -6.66 -9.13
C ALA A 267 3.35 -5.37 -9.10
N ILE A 268 2.91 -4.94 -7.92
CA ILE A 268 2.18 -3.67 -7.73
C ILE A 268 3.01 -2.50 -8.26
N ALA A 269 4.26 -2.36 -7.82
CA ALA A 269 5.12 -1.26 -8.24
C ALA A 269 5.39 -1.26 -9.74
N ASN A 270 5.69 -2.44 -10.33
CA ASN A 270 6.01 -2.56 -11.75
C ASN A 270 4.78 -2.42 -12.64
N ASP A 271 3.66 -3.09 -12.33
CA ASP A 271 2.51 -3.19 -13.21
C ASP A 271 1.55 -2.00 -13.11
N LEU A 272 1.41 -1.42 -11.91
CA LEU A 272 0.53 -0.27 -11.69
C LEU A 272 1.27 1.06 -11.84
N GLN A 273 2.61 1.05 -11.77
CA GLN A 273 3.43 2.26 -11.75
C GLN A 273 3.00 3.25 -10.64
N LEU A 274 2.48 2.72 -9.53
CA LEU A 274 2.09 3.45 -8.35
C LEU A 274 3.01 3.13 -7.17
N PRO A 275 3.36 4.11 -6.33
CA PRO A 275 4.16 3.87 -5.15
C PRO A 275 3.34 3.12 -4.09
N VAL A 276 3.95 2.12 -3.45
CA VAL A 276 3.45 1.65 -2.16
C VAL A 276 3.86 2.68 -1.12
N LYS A 277 2.88 3.28 -0.43
CA LYS A 277 3.15 4.31 0.60
C LYS A 277 3.18 3.73 2.00
N TYR A 278 2.33 2.76 2.28
CA TYR A 278 2.25 2.11 3.60
C TYR A 278 2.11 0.59 3.48
N VAL A 279 2.56 -0.08 4.53
CA VAL A 279 2.39 -1.53 4.71
C VAL A 279 1.85 -1.84 6.11
N GLY A 280 0.82 -2.69 6.16
CA GLY A 280 0.24 -3.21 7.40
C GLY A 280 0.87 -4.56 7.75
N VAL A 281 1.41 -4.65 8.97
CA VAL A 281 2.19 -5.80 9.45
C VAL A 281 1.62 -6.40 10.74
N GLY A 282 0.37 -6.13 11.06
CA GLY A 282 -0.32 -6.63 12.25
C GLY A 282 -1.57 -5.84 12.58
N GLU A 283 -2.16 -6.11 13.75
CA GLU A 283 -3.46 -5.55 14.16
C GLU A 283 -3.35 -4.35 15.13
N GLN A 284 -2.18 -4.07 15.68
CA GLN A 284 -2.00 -2.96 16.62
C GLN A 284 -2.06 -1.60 15.92
N ILE A 285 -2.34 -0.54 16.68
CA ILE A 285 -2.50 0.83 16.14
C ILE A 285 -1.24 1.35 15.46
N ASP A 286 -0.08 0.88 15.86
CA ASP A 286 1.25 1.23 15.34
C ASP A 286 1.82 0.20 14.35
N ASP A 287 0.99 -0.73 13.83
CA ASP A 287 1.38 -1.73 12.84
C ASP A 287 1.06 -1.31 11.39
N LEU A 288 0.92 -0.02 11.14
CA LEU A 288 0.94 0.59 9.81
C LEU A 288 2.27 1.33 9.67
N LEU A 289 3.10 0.91 8.71
CA LEU A 289 4.45 1.42 8.56
C LEU A 289 4.58 2.14 7.22
N GLU A 290 5.29 3.27 7.19
CA GLU A 290 5.69 3.90 5.93
C GLU A 290 6.55 2.95 5.11
N PHE A 291 6.29 2.87 3.81
CA PHE A 291 7.03 1.95 2.97
C PHE A 291 8.39 2.51 2.57
N LYS A 292 9.43 1.77 2.89
CA LYS A 292 10.82 2.10 2.54
C LYS A 292 11.40 0.97 1.67
N PRO A 293 11.52 1.17 0.36
CA PRO A 293 11.94 0.15 -0.59
C PRO A 293 13.21 -0.61 -0.18
N ALA A 294 14.26 0.11 0.21
CA ALA A 294 15.54 -0.52 0.57
C ALA A 294 15.44 -1.40 1.83
N GLU A 295 14.78 -0.89 2.88
CA GLU A 295 14.59 -1.62 4.13
C GLU A 295 13.69 -2.84 3.94
N PHE A 296 12.68 -2.72 3.05
CA PHE A 296 11.80 -3.84 2.71
C PHE A 296 12.55 -4.97 1.98
N VAL A 297 13.33 -4.63 0.95
CA VAL A 297 14.11 -5.64 0.21
C VAL A 297 15.16 -6.28 1.10
N GLU A 298 15.83 -5.49 1.95
CA GLU A 298 16.79 -6.02 2.92
C GLU A 298 16.11 -6.97 3.91
N ALA A 299 14.95 -6.61 4.47
CA ALA A 299 14.21 -7.47 5.38
C ALA A 299 13.72 -8.76 4.72
N LEU A 300 13.42 -8.72 3.43
CA LEU A 300 12.96 -9.88 2.65
C LEU A 300 14.10 -10.86 2.34
N LEU A 301 15.32 -10.35 2.09
CA LEU A 301 16.47 -11.11 1.58
C LEU A 301 17.61 -11.30 2.61
N SER A 302 17.42 -10.86 3.84
CA SER A 302 18.39 -10.99 4.96
C SER A 302 17.97 -12.16 5.88
#